data_2c90400d544e1c1311e6dca400d14061
#
_entry.id   2c90400d544e1c1311e6dca400d14061
#
_cell.length_a   1.000
_cell.length_b   1.000
_cell.length_c   1.000
_cell.angle_alpha   90.00
_cell.angle_beta   90.00
_cell.angle_gamma   90.00
#
_symmetry.space_group_name_H-M   'P 1'
#
loop_
_entity.id
_entity.type
_entity.pdbx_description
1 polymer ?
#
loop_
_entity_poly.entity_id
_entity_poly.type
_entity_poly.pdbx_seq_one_letter_code
_entity_poly.pdbx_strand_id
1 'polypeptide(L)'
;MVMFATGLLATQAVAQSARVVNVYNWSDYIDPKVIEDFTSETGIKVQYDTFDANETLETKLLAGKSGYDVVVPTAYFLERQVKAGVFQKLDKSKLKNLGNVWPDIAKRLAVYDPGNQYAVNYMWGTTGIGYNVKAMRERLGPTGTIDSWDIVFKPENLAKFRDCGVHMLDSADDIVPAALHFLGLNPNSNDPKDLEKAAELLEKIRPSVRKFHSSEYLNALAAGEICLVVGWSGDIKQSQKRALEAKNGVEIDYSIPKEGAQMFFDNLSIPKDASHVDEAHAFVDYLLRPEVAAKNSNLVAYANGNLASQKFIDKAVLDDKGIYPDAATMDRLYTVSARDQKSQRFVNRLWTKIKTGR
;
A
#
# COMPACT_ATOMS: atom_id res chain seq x y z
N MET A 1 43.94 38.16 57.05
CA MET A 1 43.07 36.97 56.91
C MET A 1 42.19 37.22 55.67
N VAL A 2 42.62 36.66 54.53
CA VAL A 2 41.97 36.85 53.22
C VAL A 2 41.17 35.60 52.92
N MET A 3 39.83 35.70 52.87
CA MET A 3 38.93 34.60 52.45
C MET A 3 38.85 34.59 50.94
N PHE A 4 39.30 33.51 50.32
CA PHE A 4 38.97 33.19 48.92
C PHE A 4 37.63 32.48 48.83
N ALA A 5 36.67 33.12 48.21
CA ALA A 5 35.37 32.49 47.88
C ALA A 5 35.53 31.78 46.53
N THR A 6 35.56 30.46 46.56
CA THR A 6 35.49 29.62 45.34
C THR A 6 34.03 29.49 44.88
N GLY A 7 33.67 30.21 43.83
CA GLY A 7 32.37 30.07 43.18
C GLY A 7 32.33 28.78 42.36
N LEU A 8 31.50 27.81 42.73
CA LEU A 8 31.13 26.68 41.91
C LEU A 8 30.18 27.16 40.79
N LEU A 9 30.65 27.16 39.55
CA LEU A 9 29.82 27.27 38.36
C LEU A 9 29.14 25.92 38.14
N ALA A 10 27.87 25.82 38.52
CA ALA A 10 27.01 24.70 38.14
C ALA A 10 26.64 24.86 36.68
N THR A 11 27.23 24.08 35.80
CA THR A 11 26.80 23.90 34.41
C THR A 11 25.47 23.14 34.46
N GLN A 12 24.36 23.83 34.23
CA GLN A 12 23.08 23.20 33.94
C GLN A 12 23.19 22.53 32.59
N ALA A 13 23.30 21.20 32.58
CA ALA A 13 23.08 20.40 31.40
C ALA A 13 21.59 20.54 31.04
N VAL A 14 21.28 21.35 30.03
CA VAL A 14 19.96 21.35 29.41
C VAL A 14 19.76 19.94 28.81
N ALA A 15 18.90 19.16 29.44
CA ALA A 15 18.50 17.89 28.91
C ALA A 15 17.86 18.17 27.53
N GLN A 16 18.59 17.85 26.46
CA GLN A 16 18.10 17.94 25.10
C GLN A 16 16.91 16.98 25.02
N SER A 17 15.69 17.51 24.80
CA SER A 17 14.51 16.66 24.61
C SER A 17 14.82 15.64 23.52
N ALA A 18 14.54 14.37 23.81
CA ALA A 18 14.80 13.30 22.85
C ALA A 18 14.06 13.63 21.54
N ARG A 19 14.79 13.71 20.43
CA ARG A 19 14.21 13.91 19.09
C ARG A 19 13.36 12.70 18.74
N VAL A 20 12.16 12.93 18.23
CA VAL A 20 11.20 11.86 17.89
C VAL A 20 10.52 12.16 16.55
N VAL A 21 10.17 11.11 15.81
CA VAL A 21 9.28 11.18 14.66
C VAL A 21 8.19 10.14 14.82
N ASN A 22 6.92 10.57 14.69
CA ASN A 22 5.74 9.70 14.79
C ASN A 22 5.31 9.32 13.37
N VAL A 23 5.38 8.03 13.06
CA VAL A 23 5.10 7.47 11.72
C VAL A 23 3.83 6.65 11.77
N TYR A 24 2.93 6.84 10.81
CA TYR A 24 1.73 6.03 10.61
C TYR A 24 1.75 5.43 9.22
N ASN A 25 2.00 4.15 9.13
CA ASN A 25 2.20 3.43 7.88
C ASN A 25 1.30 2.18 7.82
N TRP A 26 1.28 1.54 6.68
CA TRP A 26 0.59 0.27 6.49
C TRP A 26 1.23 -0.85 7.32
N SER A 27 0.41 -1.84 7.68
CA SER A 27 0.91 -3.07 8.30
C SER A 27 1.85 -3.81 7.34
N ASP A 28 2.90 -4.46 7.88
CA ASP A 28 3.86 -5.25 7.10
C ASP A 28 4.52 -4.51 5.92
N TYR A 29 4.85 -3.21 6.07
CA TYR A 29 5.22 -2.32 4.95
C TYR A 29 6.54 -1.57 5.11
N ILE A 30 7.37 -1.97 6.07
CA ILE A 30 8.73 -1.46 6.27
C ILE A 30 9.61 -2.57 6.87
N ASP A 31 10.89 -2.56 6.55
CA ASP A 31 11.87 -3.39 7.25
C ASP A 31 12.13 -2.79 8.65
N PRO A 32 11.87 -3.52 9.74
CA PRO A 32 12.17 -3.03 11.10
C PRO A 32 13.63 -2.61 11.27
N LYS A 33 14.54 -3.24 10.53
CA LYS A 33 15.97 -2.88 10.56
C LYS A 33 16.24 -1.48 10.02
N VAL A 34 15.44 -1.00 9.06
CA VAL A 34 15.51 0.37 8.54
C VAL A 34 15.18 1.39 9.64
N ILE A 35 14.21 1.08 10.50
CA ILE A 35 13.84 1.94 11.65
C ILE A 35 14.98 1.99 12.67
N GLU A 36 15.56 0.83 12.99
CA GLU A 36 16.70 0.73 13.92
C GLU A 36 17.92 1.49 13.39
N ASP A 37 18.27 1.29 12.13
CA ASP A 37 19.40 1.94 11.47
C ASP A 37 19.22 3.47 11.44
N PHE A 38 18.01 3.97 11.10
CA PHE A 38 17.70 5.39 11.16
C PHE A 38 17.90 5.98 12.56
N THR A 39 17.37 5.31 13.57
CA THR A 39 17.52 5.76 14.97
C THR A 39 18.99 5.77 15.39
N SER A 40 19.74 4.73 15.03
CA SER A 40 21.18 4.63 15.34
C SER A 40 22.00 5.73 14.67
N GLU A 41 21.70 6.04 13.40
CA GLU A 41 22.47 7.05 12.63
C GLU A 41 22.14 8.48 13.03
N THR A 42 20.87 8.76 13.36
CA THR A 42 20.38 10.15 13.52
C THR A 42 20.14 10.57 14.96
N GLY A 43 20.04 9.60 15.88
CA GLY A 43 19.59 9.83 17.25
C GLY A 43 18.10 10.20 17.35
N ILE A 44 17.32 10.11 16.25
CA ILE A 44 15.88 10.38 16.22
C ILE A 44 15.16 9.07 16.51
N LYS A 45 14.38 9.04 17.58
CA LYS A 45 13.54 7.88 17.92
C LYS A 45 12.32 7.84 17.02
N VAL A 46 12.04 6.69 16.41
CA VAL A 46 10.83 6.47 15.63
C VAL A 46 9.74 5.86 16.53
N GLN A 47 8.57 6.51 16.59
CA GLN A 47 7.34 5.90 17.09
C GLN A 47 6.53 5.47 15.87
N TYR A 48 6.27 4.17 15.77
CA TYR A 48 5.72 3.58 14.56
C TYR A 48 4.41 2.87 14.85
N ASP A 49 3.34 3.39 14.28
CA ASP A 49 2.00 2.80 14.35
C ASP A 49 1.56 2.35 12.95
N THR A 50 0.61 1.40 12.91
CA THR A 50 0.14 0.82 11.65
C THR A 50 -1.37 0.96 11.46
N PHE A 51 -1.79 0.98 10.19
CA PHE A 51 -3.17 0.87 9.76
C PHE A 51 -3.28 -0.13 8.61
N ASP A 52 -4.51 -0.53 8.28
CA ASP A 52 -4.83 -1.50 7.22
C ASP A 52 -5.87 -0.99 6.21
N ALA A 53 -6.31 0.27 6.36
CA ALA A 53 -7.27 0.91 5.47
C ALA A 53 -7.00 2.42 5.35
N ASN A 54 -7.04 2.94 4.12
CA ASN A 54 -6.92 4.38 3.85
C ASN A 54 -7.97 5.21 4.59
N GLU A 55 -9.19 4.65 4.78
CA GLU A 55 -10.30 5.30 5.49
C GLU A 55 -9.97 5.55 6.95
N THR A 56 -9.20 4.65 7.58
CA THR A 56 -8.71 4.80 8.96
C THR A 56 -7.75 5.97 9.05
N LEU A 57 -6.77 6.05 8.14
CA LEU A 57 -5.84 7.16 8.04
C LEU A 57 -6.59 8.47 7.77
N GLU A 58 -7.48 8.50 6.78
CA GLU A 58 -8.22 9.69 6.40
C GLU A 58 -9.08 10.24 7.54
N THR A 59 -9.80 9.37 8.24
CA THR A 59 -10.62 9.77 9.40
C THR A 59 -9.77 10.48 10.45
N LYS A 60 -8.57 9.96 10.72
CA LYS A 60 -7.64 10.55 11.69
C LYS A 60 -7.11 11.90 11.23
N LEU A 61 -6.73 12.03 9.95
CA LEU A 61 -6.23 13.29 9.38
C LEU A 61 -7.31 14.38 9.33
N LEU A 62 -8.53 14.04 8.94
CA LEU A 62 -9.64 14.99 8.86
C LEU A 62 -10.13 15.45 10.24
N ALA A 63 -9.99 14.63 11.26
CA ALA A 63 -10.30 15.02 12.64
C ALA A 63 -9.31 16.08 13.18
N GLY A 64 -8.13 16.19 12.57
CA GLY A 64 -7.03 17.05 13.04
C GLY A 64 -6.37 16.53 14.32
N LYS A 65 -5.21 17.10 14.66
CA LYS A 65 -4.36 16.65 15.78
C LYS A 65 -4.07 15.15 15.68
N SER A 66 -3.65 14.74 14.49
CA SER A 66 -3.39 13.34 14.17
C SER A 66 -2.36 12.70 15.10
N GLY A 67 -1.41 13.49 15.58
CA GLY A 67 -0.29 13.04 16.40
C GLY A 67 0.84 12.43 15.59
N TYR A 68 0.74 12.41 14.27
CA TYR A 68 1.75 11.87 13.38
C TYR A 68 2.51 12.95 12.62
N ASP A 69 3.76 12.65 12.31
CA ASP A 69 4.66 13.51 11.58
C ASP A 69 4.89 13.03 10.14
N VAL A 70 4.83 11.71 9.91
CA VAL A 70 4.87 11.09 8.58
C VAL A 70 3.72 10.09 8.45
N VAL A 71 3.00 10.17 7.33
CA VAL A 71 1.90 9.23 7.00
C VAL A 71 2.02 8.75 5.57
N VAL A 72 1.38 7.61 5.26
CA VAL A 72 1.57 6.93 3.97
C VAL A 72 0.23 6.68 3.26
N PRO A 73 -0.43 7.73 2.72
CA PRO A 73 -1.67 7.58 1.96
C PRO A 73 -1.43 7.01 0.57
N THR A 74 -2.39 6.23 0.05
CA THR A 74 -2.46 5.89 -1.36
C THR A 74 -2.86 7.11 -2.19
N ALA A 75 -2.36 7.21 -3.43
CA ALA A 75 -2.42 8.42 -4.26
C ALA A 75 -3.83 8.98 -4.47
N TYR A 76 -4.85 8.13 -4.67
CA TYR A 76 -6.22 8.61 -4.85
C TYR A 76 -6.86 9.14 -3.55
N PHE A 77 -6.39 8.71 -2.37
CA PHE A 77 -6.71 9.36 -1.09
C PHE A 77 -5.90 10.65 -0.90
N LEU A 78 -4.61 10.61 -1.23
CA LEU A 78 -3.74 11.79 -1.20
C LEU A 78 -4.36 12.96 -1.97
N GLU A 79 -4.89 12.72 -3.18
CA GLU A 79 -5.52 13.74 -4.02
C GLU A 79 -6.60 14.53 -3.28
N ARG A 80 -7.54 13.84 -2.63
CA ARG A 80 -8.63 14.50 -1.90
C ARG A 80 -8.18 15.10 -0.57
N GLN A 81 -7.20 14.48 0.08
CA GLN A 81 -6.62 14.96 1.33
C GLN A 81 -5.79 16.24 1.12
N VAL A 82 -5.06 16.36 -0.01
CA VAL A 82 -4.40 17.60 -0.41
C VAL A 82 -5.43 18.71 -0.65
N LYS A 83 -6.54 18.42 -1.35
CA LYS A 83 -7.65 19.35 -1.55
C LYS A 83 -8.31 19.77 -0.24
N ALA A 84 -8.36 18.88 0.75
CA ALA A 84 -8.87 19.16 2.09
C ALA A 84 -7.87 19.96 2.96
N GLY A 85 -6.63 20.16 2.51
CA GLY A 85 -5.62 20.94 3.20
C GLY A 85 -5.06 20.29 4.47
N VAL A 86 -5.05 18.96 4.55
CA VAL A 86 -4.54 18.22 5.72
C VAL A 86 -3.03 17.97 5.68
N PHE A 87 -2.38 18.26 4.55
CA PHE A 87 -0.93 18.14 4.40
C PHE A 87 -0.24 19.50 4.30
N GLN A 88 1.01 19.56 4.70
CA GLN A 88 1.91 20.66 4.37
C GLN A 88 2.77 20.29 3.17
N LYS A 89 3.26 21.32 2.45
CA LYS A 89 4.21 21.09 1.35
C LYS A 89 5.54 20.59 1.90
N LEU A 90 6.12 19.62 1.20
CA LEU A 90 7.46 19.16 1.49
C LEU A 90 8.50 20.26 1.20
N ASP A 91 9.38 20.48 2.17
CA ASP A 91 10.56 21.30 1.95
C ASP A 91 11.61 20.48 1.19
N LYS A 92 11.60 20.64 -0.15
CA LYS A 92 12.49 19.87 -1.03
C LYS A 92 13.96 20.16 -0.80
N SER A 93 14.31 21.28 -0.16
CA SER A 93 15.70 21.61 0.18
C SER A 93 16.27 20.70 1.27
N LYS A 94 15.40 20.08 2.08
CA LYS A 94 15.73 19.10 3.11
C LYS A 94 15.80 17.67 2.58
N LEU A 95 15.31 17.41 1.37
CA LEU A 95 15.27 16.10 0.73
C LEU A 95 16.45 15.93 -0.24
N LYS A 96 17.63 15.68 0.29
CA LYS A 96 18.88 15.55 -0.48
C LYS A 96 18.88 14.34 -1.42
N ASN A 97 18.10 13.32 -1.08
CA ASN A 97 17.94 12.08 -1.83
C ASN A 97 16.79 12.12 -2.84
N LEU A 98 16.09 13.25 -2.99
CA LEU A 98 14.96 13.39 -3.92
C LEU A 98 15.32 13.10 -5.38
N GLY A 99 16.58 13.34 -5.79
CA GLY A 99 17.09 13.03 -7.13
C GLY A 99 17.12 11.54 -7.47
N ASN A 100 16.96 10.64 -6.49
CA ASN A 100 16.90 9.19 -6.70
C ASN A 100 15.52 8.70 -7.13
N VAL A 101 14.48 9.55 -7.03
CA VAL A 101 13.11 9.18 -7.38
C VAL A 101 13.01 8.82 -8.86
N TRP A 102 12.25 7.78 -9.16
CA TRP A 102 12.01 7.30 -10.51
C TRP A 102 11.14 8.30 -11.30
N PRO A 103 11.66 8.92 -12.38
CA PRO A 103 10.94 9.98 -13.09
C PRO A 103 9.56 9.56 -13.62
N ASP A 104 9.42 8.33 -14.13
CA ASP A 104 8.13 7.84 -14.65
C ASP A 104 7.10 7.67 -13.54
N ILE A 105 7.53 7.21 -12.35
CA ILE A 105 6.66 7.09 -11.18
C ILE A 105 6.27 8.49 -10.69
N ALA A 106 7.23 9.42 -10.58
CA ALA A 106 6.96 10.80 -10.20
C ALA A 106 5.98 11.50 -11.16
N LYS A 107 6.09 11.23 -12.48
CA LYS A 107 5.15 11.74 -13.50
C LYS A 107 3.74 11.19 -13.31
N ARG A 108 3.61 9.89 -12.99
CA ARG A 108 2.31 9.27 -12.69
C ARG A 108 1.69 9.84 -11.41
N LEU A 109 2.51 10.05 -10.37
CA LEU A 109 2.06 10.66 -9.11
C LEU A 109 1.60 12.11 -9.28
N ALA A 110 2.20 12.87 -10.20
CA ALA A 110 1.84 14.28 -10.46
C ALA A 110 0.38 14.50 -10.91
N VAL A 111 -0.33 13.44 -11.30
CA VAL A 111 -1.77 13.49 -11.58
C VAL A 111 -2.56 13.76 -10.30
N TYR A 112 -2.10 13.25 -9.16
CA TYR A 112 -2.75 13.37 -7.85
C TYR A 112 -2.23 14.55 -7.03
N ASP A 113 -0.94 14.86 -7.20
CA ASP A 113 -0.24 15.97 -6.54
C ASP A 113 0.56 16.77 -7.59
N PRO A 114 -0.07 17.76 -8.27
CA PRO A 114 0.59 18.52 -9.31
C PRO A 114 1.89 19.16 -8.85
N GLY A 115 3.00 18.75 -9.49
CA GLY A 115 4.36 19.19 -9.16
C GLY A 115 4.97 18.41 -7.97
N ASN A 116 4.33 17.34 -7.49
CA ASN A 116 4.80 16.51 -6.36
C ASN A 116 5.22 17.41 -5.18
N GLN A 117 4.28 18.23 -4.70
CA GLN A 117 4.55 19.24 -3.68
C GLN A 117 4.31 18.73 -2.27
N TYR A 118 3.37 17.79 -2.09
CA TYR A 118 2.90 17.30 -0.80
C TYR A 118 3.36 15.89 -0.49
N ALA A 119 3.82 15.17 -1.51
CA ALA A 119 4.17 13.77 -1.37
C ALA A 119 5.37 13.37 -2.22
N VAL A 120 6.02 12.28 -1.81
CA VAL A 120 6.99 11.55 -2.62
C VAL A 120 6.62 10.06 -2.58
N ASN A 121 6.72 9.37 -3.72
CA ASN A 121 6.39 7.95 -3.76
C ASN A 121 7.31 7.15 -2.85
N TYR A 122 6.71 6.29 -2.05
CA TYR A 122 7.37 5.31 -1.19
C TYR A 122 7.44 3.96 -1.89
N MET A 123 6.28 3.37 -2.12
CA MET A 123 6.14 2.10 -2.83
C MET A 123 4.97 2.14 -3.80
N TRP A 124 4.90 1.17 -4.70
CA TRP A 124 3.79 0.97 -5.60
C TRP A 124 3.57 -0.52 -5.84
N GLY A 125 2.39 -0.88 -6.27
CA GLY A 125 2.00 -2.24 -6.53
C GLY A 125 0.78 -2.34 -7.42
N THR A 126 0.26 -3.56 -7.53
CA THR A 126 -0.94 -3.87 -8.31
C THR A 126 -1.93 -4.64 -7.47
N THR A 127 -3.23 -4.45 -7.75
CA THR A 127 -4.30 -5.27 -7.20
C THR A 127 -4.61 -6.40 -8.17
N GLY A 128 -4.39 -7.65 -7.72
CA GLY A 128 -4.54 -8.82 -8.59
C GLY A 128 -5.00 -10.06 -7.83
N ILE A 129 -4.65 -11.23 -8.32
CA ILE A 129 -5.15 -12.51 -7.82
C ILE A 129 -4.02 -13.31 -7.19
N GLY A 130 -4.09 -13.53 -5.86
CA GLY A 130 -3.24 -14.47 -5.14
C GLY A 130 -3.90 -15.84 -5.02
N TYR A 131 -3.13 -16.89 -5.15
CA TYR A 131 -3.71 -18.23 -5.12
C TYR A 131 -2.75 -19.30 -4.65
N ASN A 132 -3.32 -20.37 -4.07
CA ASN A 132 -2.62 -21.60 -3.78
C ASN A 132 -2.52 -22.44 -5.06
N VAL A 133 -1.29 -22.72 -5.50
CA VAL A 133 -1.00 -23.39 -6.79
C VAL A 133 -1.56 -24.81 -6.81
N LYS A 134 -1.47 -25.55 -5.70
CA LYS A 134 -2.02 -26.90 -5.60
C LYS A 134 -3.55 -26.87 -5.72
N ALA A 135 -4.20 -25.99 -4.97
CA ALA A 135 -5.65 -25.84 -5.03
C ALA A 135 -6.14 -25.40 -6.42
N MET A 136 -5.39 -24.57 -7.12
CA MET A 136 -5.66 -24.18 -8.50
C MET A 136 -5.62 -25.39 -9.44
N ARG A 137 -4.56 -26.21 -9.39
CA ARG A 137 -4.40 -27.40 -10.22
C ARG A 137 -5.51 -28.43 -9.98
N GLU A 138 -5.92 -28.63 -8.73
CA GLU A 138 -7.00 -29.54 -8.36
C GLU A 138 -8.36 -29.12 -8.94
N ARG A 139 -8.63 -27.82 -9.11
CA ARG A 139 -9.94 -27.28 -9.52
C ARG A 139 -10.03 -26.93 -11.01
N LEU A 140 -8.93 -26.55 -11.60
CA LEU A 140 -8.86 -26.15 -13.02
C LEU A 140 -8.16 -27.17 -13.91
N GLY A 141 -7.60 -28.25 -13.31
CA GLY A 141 -6.79 -29.23 -14.01
C GLY A 141 -5.33 -28.80 -14.18
N PRO A 142 -4.47 -29.71 -14.68
CA PRO A 142 -3.03 -29.50 -14.74
C PRO A 142 -2.59 -28.36 -15.68
N THR A 143 -3.42 -28.01 -16.66
CA THR A 143 -3.19 -26.92 -17.61
C THR A 143 -3.97 -25.66 -17.31
N GLY A 144 -4.74 -25.67 -16.24
CA GLY A 144 -5.51 -24.49 -15.79
C GLY A 144 -4.59 -23.34 -15.37
N THR A 145 -5.00 -22.12 -15.65
CA THR A 145 -4.27 -20.89 -15.30
C THR A 145 -5.17 -19.92 -14.53
N ILE A 146 -4.56 -19.09 -13.72
CA ILE A 146 -5.19 -17.92 -13.10
C ILE A 146 -4.55 -16.67 -13.72
N ASP A 147 -4.97 -16.32 -14.92
CA ASP A 147 -4.43 -15.20 -15.68
C ASP A 147 -5.50 -14.21 -16.16
N SER A 148 -6.73 -14.34 -15.67
CA SER A 148 -7.89 -13.53 -16.07
C SER A 148 -8.80 -13.24 -14.90
N TRP A 149 -9.42 -12.07 -14.91
CA TRP A 149 -10.51 -11.73 -14.00
C TRP A 149 -11.74 -12.63 -14.12
N ASP A 150 -11.83 -13.43 -15.20
CA ASP A 150 -12.88 -14.47 -15.34
C ASP A 150 -12.95 -15.42 -14.13
N ILE A 151 -11.80 -15.69 -13.51
CA ILE A 151 -11.73 -16.57 -12.32
C ILE A 151 -12.49 -15.97 -11.13
N VAL A 152 -12.46 -14.63 -11.01
CA VAL A 152 -13.05 -13.92 -9.89
C VAL A 152 -14.50 -13.49 -10.21
N PHE A 153 -14.72 -12.91 -11.41
CA PHE A 153 -15.96 -12.23 -11.70
C PHE A 153 -17.01 -13.08 -12.45
N LYS A 154 -16.67 -14.29 -12.89
CA LYS A 154 -17.66 -15.26 -13.34
C LYS A 154 -18.07 -16.16 -12.17
N PRO A 155 -19.36 -16.12 -11.73
CA PRO A 155 -19.83 -16.85 -10.55
C PRO A 155 -19.51 -18.35 -10.59
N GLU A 156 -19.65 -18.98 -11.75
CA GLU A 156 -19.37 -20.39 -11.99
C GLU A 156 -17.88 -20.75 -11.84
N ASN A 157 -16.98 -19.81 -12.11
CA ASN A 157 -15.54 -20.01 -11.92
C ASN A 157 -15.14 -19.82 -10.47
N LEU A 158 -15.60 -18.73 -9.84
CA LEU A 158 -15.28 -18.44 -8.44
C LEU A 158 -15.84 -19.50 -7.51
N ALA A 159 -17.02 -20.06 -7.82
CA ALA A 159 -17.65 -21.14 -7.05
C ALA A 159 -16.79 -22.39 -6.90
N LYS A 160 -15.86 -22.65 -7.85
CA LYS A 160 -14.91 -23.77 -7.76
C LYS A 160 -13.94 -23.66 -6.59
N PHE A 161 -13.74 -22.43 -6.05
CA PHE A 161 -12.83 -22.14 -4.95
C PHE A 161 -13.54 -21.89 -3.61
N ARG A 162 -14.88 -21.96 -3.60
CA ARG A 162 -15.70 -21.60 -2.42
C ARG A 162 -15.36 -22.45 -1.19
N ASP A 163 -15.17 -23.74 -1.37
CA ASP A 163 -14.89 -24.71 -0.29
C ASP A 163 -13.54 -24.48 0.37
N CYS A 164 -12.50 -24.21 -0.41
CA CYS A 164 -11.16 -23.93 0.10
C CYS A 164 -10.96 -22.49 0.60
N GLY A 165 -11.88 -21.59 0.29
CA GLY A 165 -11.93 -20.24 0.82
C GLY A 165 -11.42 -19.18 -0.14
N VAL A 166 -12.29 -18.20 -0.37
CA VAL A 166 -12.00 -17.00 -1.16
C VAL A 166 -12.08 -15.77 -0.26
N HIS A 167 -11.01 -14.99 -0.23
CA HIS A 167 -11.01 -13.67 0.41
C HIS A 167 -10.96 -12.57 -0.64
N MET A 168 -11.41 -11.38 -0.26
CA MET A 168 -11.26 -10.14 -1.03
C MET A 168 -10.85 -9.00 -0.11
N LEU A 169 -10.16 -8.03 -0.66
CA LEU A 169 -9.91 -6.76 0.04
C LEU A 169 -11.22 -6.14 0.53
N ASP A 170 -11.24 -5.62 1.73
CA ASP A 170 -12.29 -4.73 2.21
C ASP A 170 -12.00 -3.30 1.75
N SER A 171 -11.95 -3.11 0.44
CA SER A 171 -11.67 -1.85 -0.23
C SER A 171 -12.55 -1.70 -1.45
N ALA A 172 -13.52 -0.79 -1.37
CA ALA A 172 -14.37 -0.45 -2.51
C ALA A 172 -13.57 0.16 -3.66
N ASP A 173 -12.50 0.91 -3.32
CA ASP A 173 -11.66 1.61 -4.29
C ASP A 173 -10.67 0.69 -5.03
N ASP A 174 -10.55 -0.57 -4.63
CA ASP A 174 -9.86 -1.63 -5.37
C ASP A 174 -10.85 -2.53 -6.14
N ILE A 175 -11.90 -2.99 -5.47
CA ILE A 175 -12.78 -4.04 -6.01
C ILE A 175 -13.78 -3.50 -7.03
N VAL A 176 -14.38 -2.31 -6.80
CA VAL A 176 -15.34 -1.71 -7.76
C VAL A 176 -14.66 -1.34 -9.08
N PRO A 177 -13.49 -0.68 -9.11
CA PRO A 177 -12.75 -0.45 -10.35
C PRO A 177 -12.40 -1.74 -11.12
N ALA A 178 -12.00 -2.80 -10.41
CA ALA A 178 -11.72 -4.10 -11.05
C ALA A 178 -12.98 -4.71 -11.70
N ALA A 179 -14.13 -4.62 -11.02
CA ALA A 179 -15.42 -5.06 -11.58
C ALA A 179 -15.85 -4.22 -12.78
N LEU A 180 -15.70 -2.88 -12.72
CA LEU A 180 -15.97 -1.99 -13.86
C LEU A 180 -15.07 -2.35 -15.05
N HIS A 181 -13.77 -2.52 -14.82
CA HIS A 181 -12.81 -2.88 -15.85
C HIS A 181 -13.15 -4.22 -16.51
N PHE A 182 -13.50 -5.23 -15.72
CA PHE A 182 -13.95 -6.52 -16.21
C PHE A 182 -15.19 -6.43 -17.09
N LEU A 183 -16.12 -5.50 -16.78
CA LEU A 183 -17.30 -5.22 -17.58
C LEU A 183 -17.03 -4.40 -18.86
N GLY A 184 -15.76 -4.04 -19.13
CA GLY A 184 -15.39 -3.17 -20.25
C GLY A 184 -15.79 -1.69 -20.02
N LEU A 185 -16.07 -1.30 -18.78
CA LEU A 185 -16.41 0.05 -18.38
C LEU A 185 -15.18 0.80 -17.87
N ASN A 186 -15.26 2.13 -17.81
CA ASN A 186 -14.20 2.94 -17.26
C ASN A 186 -14.02 2.65 -15.74
N PRO A 187 -12.84 2.20 -15.26
CA PRO A 187 -12.58 1.98 -13.83
C PRO A 187 -12.84 3.21 -12.96
N ASN A 188 -12.74 4.41 -13.54
CA ASN A 188 -12.99 5.69 -12.90
C ASN A 188 -14.40 6.22 -13.11
N SER A 189 -15.36 5.40 -13.61
CA SER A 189 -16.73 5.84 -13.85
C SER A 189 -17.37 6.32 -12.55
N ASN A 190 -18.01 7.50 -12.63
CA ASN A 190 -18.87 8.06 -11.61
C ASN A 190 -20.37 7.98 -12.00
N ASP A 191 -20.67 7.36 -13.16
CA ASP A 191 -22.06 7.14 -13.59
C ASP A 191 -22.72 6.11 -12.66
N PRO A 192 -23.86 6.46 -12.01
CA PRO A 192 -24.58 5.53 -11.15
C PRO A 192 -24.96 4.22 -11.85
N LYS A 193 -25.27 4.24 -13.14
CA LYS A 193 -25.62 3.03 -13.90
C LYS A 193 -24.45 2.07 -14.06
N ASP A 194 -23.25 2.59 -14.26
CA ASP A 194 -22.06 1.75 -14.33
C ASP A 194 -21.73 1.17 -12.97
N LEU A 195 -21.82 1.99 -11.91
CA LEU A 195 -21.60 1.55 -10.53
C LEU A 195 -22.62 0.49 -10.09
N GLU A 196 -23.89 0.62 -10.51
CA GLU A 196 -24.92 -0.40 -10.27
C GLU A 196 -24.61 -1.72 -10.98
N LYS A 197 -24.16 -1.68 -12.26
CA LYS A 197 -23.71 -2.91 -12.97
C LYS A 197 -22.55 -3.61 -12.26
N ALA A 198 -21.57 -2.85 -11.79
CA ALA A 198 -20.47 -3.40 -10.99
C ALA A 198 -20.98 -4.03 -9.69
N ALA A 199 -21.92 -3.37 -8.99
CA ALA A 199 -22.53 -3.90 -7.78
C ALA A 199 -23.31 -5.20 -8.04
N GLU A 200 -24.13 -5.25 -9.09
CA GLU A 200 -24.86 -6.47 -9.50
C GLU A 200 -23.91 -7.65 -9.79
N LEU A 201 -22.76 -7.38 -10.43
CA LEU A 201 -21.72 -8.39 -10.65
C LEU A 201 -21.16 -8.89 -9.32
N LEU A 202 -20.82 -7.97 -8.42
CA LEU A 202 -20.25 -8.29 -7.11
C LEU A 202 -21.26 -9.03 -6.21
N GLU A 203 -22.54 -8.68 -6.28
CA GLU A 203 -23.61 -9.42 -5.57
C GLU A 203 -23.74 -10.87 -6.07
N LYS A 204 -23.56 -11.13 -7.36
CA LYS A 204 -23.59 -12.50 -7.92
C LYS A 204 -22.43 -13.38 -7.42
N ILE A 205 -21.26 -12.81 -7.23
CA ILE A 205 -20.09 -13.56 -6.74
C ILE A 205 -19.98 -13.63 -5.21
N ARG A 206 -20.73 -12.74 -4.50
CA ARG A 206 -20.71 -12.63 -3.04
C ARG A 206 -20.87 -13.98 -2.30
N PRO A 207 -21.77 -14.90 -2.74
CA PRO A 207 -21.94 -16.18 -2.06
C PRO A 207 -20.69 -17.07 -2.04
N SER A 208 -19.73 -16.82 -2.93
CA SER A 208 -18.47 -17.56 -2.99
C SER A 208 -17.36 -16.89 -2.16
N VAL A 209 -17.55 -15.66 -1.70
CA VAL A 209 -16.55 -14.93 -0.89
C VAL A 209 -16.78 -15.24 0.58
N ARG A 210 -15.76 -15.83 1.22
CA ARG A 210 -15.77 -16.17 2.65
C ARG A 210 -15.64 -14.92 3.51
N LYS A 211 -14.73 -14.02 3.16
CA LYS A 211 -14.42 -12.83 3.97
C LYS A 211 -13.92 -11.66 3.12
N PHE A 212 -14.28 -10.46 3.54
CA PHE A 212 -13.66 -9.20 3.12
C PHE A 212 -12.75 -8.71 4.24
N HIS A 213 -11.45 -8.57 3.95
CA HIS A 213 -10.47 -8.05 4.90
C HIS A 213 -9.18 -7.67 4.17
N SER A 214 -8.55 -6.55 4.57
CA SER A 214 -7.40 -5.99 3.84
C SER A 214 -6.03 -6.38 4.41
N SER A 215 -5.95 -7.14 5.52
CA SER A 215 -4.66 -7.58 6.07
C SER A 215 -4.61 -9.08 6.41
N GLU A 216 -5.69 -9.65 6.95
CA GLU A 216 -5.73 -11.04 7.44
C GLU A 216 -5.43 -12.10 6.37
N TYR A 217 -5.78 -11.81 5.10
CA TYR A 217 -5.59 -12.75 3.99
C TYR A 217 -4.12 -13.16 3.79
N LEU A 218 -3.18 -12.29 4.16
CA LEU A 218 -1.75 -12.55 4.02
C LEU A 218 -1.35 -13.82 4.81
N ASN A 219 -1.71 -13.88 6.08
CA ASN A 219 -1.42 -15.02 6.93
C ASN A 219 -2.30 -16.23 6.59
N ALA A 220 -3.58 -16.01 6.28
CA ALA A 220 -4.50 -17.09 5.92
C ALA A 220 -4.06 -17.81 4.63
N LEU A 221 -3.56 -17.06 3.62
CA LEU A 221 -3.02 -17.64 2.40
C LEU A 221 -1.70 -18.39 2.68
N ALA A 222 -0.79 -17.80 3.46
CA ALA A 222 0.48 -18.41 3.84
C ALA A 222 0.29 -19.73 4.63
N ALA A 223 -0.73 -19.79 5.47
CA ALA A 223 -1.09 -20.99 6.23
C ALA A 223 -1.86 -22.04 5.41
N GLY A 224 -2.34 -21.69 4.20
CA GLY A 224 -3.18 -22.57 3.38
C GLY A 224 -4.65 -22.65 3.84
N GLU A 225 -5.10 -21.74 4.69
CA GLU A 225 -6.48 -21.67 5.19
C GLU A 225 -7.46 -21.14 4.14
N ILE A 226 -6.92 -20.40 3.15
CA ILE A 226 -7.63 -19.94 1.96
C ILE A 226 -6.83 -20.31 0.71
N CYS A 227 -7.49 -20.36 -0.42
CA CYS A 227 -6.86 -20.79 -1.68
C CYS A 227 -6.90 -19.75 -2.79
N LEU A 228 -7.71 -18.71 -2.64
CA LEU A 228 -7.83 -17.61 -3.60
C LEU A 228 -8.08 -16.28 -2.87
N VAL A 229 -7.45 -15.23 -3.35
CA VAL A 229 -7.69 -13.88 -2.84
C VAL A 229 -7.55 -12.83 -3.95
N VAL A 230 -8.41 -11.82 -3.94
CA VAL A 230 -8.13 -10.55 -4.61
C VAL A 230 -7.42 -9.66 -3.61
N GLY A 231 -6.15 -9.37 -3.87
CA GLY A 231 -5.27 -8.69 -2.92
C GLY A 231 -4.14 -7.92 -3.59
N TRP A 232 -3.30 -7.32 -2.77
CA TRP A 232 -2.16 -6.53 -3.23
C TRP A 232 -0.93 -7.39 -3.50
N SER A 233 -0.20 -7.04 -4.55
CA SER A 233 0.92 -7.83 -5.08
C SER A 233 1.97 -8.18 -4.01
N GLY A 234 2.46 -7.22 -3.27
CA GLY A 234 3.52 -7.45 -2.28
C GLY A 234 3.06 -8.30 -1.10
N ASP A 235 1.82 -8.12 -0.62
CA ASP A 235 1.26 -8.96 0.46
C ASP A 235 1.20 -10.42 0.06
N ILE A 236 0.79 -10.69 -1.20
CA ILE A 236 0.73 -12.06 -1.71
C ILE A 236 2.15 -12.64 -1.86
N LYS A 237 3.11 -11.83 -2.29
CA LYS A 237 4.52 -12.24 -2.35
C LYS A 237 5.12 -12.45 -0.96
N GLN A 238 4.72 -11.66 0.04
CA GLN A 238 5.07 -11.92 1.44
C GLN A 238 4.42 -13.22 1.96
N SER A 239 3.16 -13.50 1.59
CA SER A 239 2.51 -14.79 1.92
C SER A 239 3.29 -15.96 1.34
N GLN A 240 3.78 -15.86 0.10
CA GLN A 240 4.63 -16.85 -0.55
C GLN A 240 5.92 -17.07 0.26
N LYS A 241 6.60 -16.00 0.66
CA LYS A 241 7.82 -16.06 1.46
C LYS A 241 7.58 -16.71 2.82
N ARG A 242 6.50 -16.31 3.53
CA ARG A 242 6.13 -16.90 4.83
C ARG A 242 5.82 -18.38 4.72
N ALA A 243 5.11 -18.84 3.69
CA ALA A 243 4.84 -20.25 3.47
C ALA A 243 6.13 -21.06 3.23
N LEU A 244 7.07 -20.53 2.44
CA LEU A 244 8.37 -21.13 2.21
C LEU A 244 9.20 -21.23 3.50
N GLU A 245 9.25 -20.18 4.30
CA GLU A 245 9.96 -20.14 5.58
C GLU A 245 9.36 -21.12 6.61
N ALA A 246 8.02 -21.21 6.64
CA ALA A 246 7.30 -22.16 7.49
C ALA A 246 7.45 -23.63 7.05
N LYS A 247 7.91 -23.88 5.82
CA LYS A 247 8.06 -25.23 5.22
C LYS A 247 6.78 -26.06 5.33
N ASN A 248 5.62 -25.41 5.23
CA ASN A 248 4.31 -26.05 5.42
C ASN A 248 3.76 -26.72 4.15
N GLY A 249 4.50 -26.68 3.03
CA GLY A 249 4.10 -27.29 1.76
C GLY A 249 3.05 -26.47 0.97
N VAL A 250 2.72 -25.25 1.42
CA VAL A 250 1.85 -24.33 0.68
C VAL A 250 2.66 -23.62 -0.38
N GLU A 251 2.26 -23.78 -1.63
CA GLU A 251 2.82 -23.07 -2.79
C GLU A 251 1.85 -21.96 -3.21
N ILE A 252 2.33 -20.72 -3.21
CA ILE A 252 1.50 -19.54 -3.50
C ILE A 252 2.07 -18.85 -4.74
N ASP A 253 1.18 -18.29 -5.56
CA ASP A 253 1.57 -17.42 -6.65
C ASP A 253 0.62 -16.23 -6.77
N TYR A 254 1.05 -15.23 -7.54
CA TYR A 254 0.34 -14.00 -7.83
C TYR A 254 0.20 -13.79 -9.33
N SER A 255 -0.98 -13.39 -9.77
CA SER A 255 -1.26 -13.06 -11.15
C SER A 255 -1.81 -11.65 -11.31
N ILE A 256 -1.23 -10.90 -12.24
CA ILE A 256 -1.82 -9.69 -12.81
C ILE A 256 -2.67 -10.16 -13.97
N PRO A 257 -4.02 -10.01 -13.93
CA PRO A 257 -4.88 -10.48 -15.01
C PRO A 257 -4.56 -9.85 -16.36
N LYS A 258 -4.71 -10.62 -17.42
CA LYS A 258 -4.36 -10.21 -18.81
C LYS A 258 -5.20 -9.05 -19.31
N GLU A 259 -6.38 -8.84 -18.77
CA GLU A 259 -7.22 -7.69 -19.09
C GLU A 259 -6.64 -6.38 -18.54
N GLY A 260 -5.73 -6.47 -17.59
CA GLY A 260 -5.17 -5.34 -16.84
C GLY A 260 -5.64 -5.30 -15.39
N ALA A 261 -4.94 -4.53 -14.58
CA ALA A 261 -5.19 -4.41 -13.15
C ALA A 261 -4.96 -2.98 -12.68
N GLN A 262 -5.48 -2.65 -11.50
CA GLN A 262 -5.18 -1.39 -10.85
C GLN A 262 -3.72 -1.34 -10.42
N MET A 263 -3.04 -0.25 -10.78
CA MET A 263 -1.75 0.15 -10.22
C MET A 263 -2.00 1.24 -9.18
N PHE A 264 -1.46 1.06 -7.99
CA PHE A 264 -1.56 2.04 -6.92
C PHE A 264 -0.19 2.55 -6.49
N PHE A 265 -0.18 3.73 -5.86
CA PHE A 265 1.04 4.38 -5.35
C PHE A 265 0.81 4.80 -3.91
N ASP A 266 1.68 4.37 -3.01
CA ASP A 266 1.69 4.80 -1.63
C ASP A 266 2.81 5.82 -1.41
N ASN A 267 2.52 6.86 -0.65
CA ASN A 267 3.31 8.08 -0.70
C ASN A 267 3.62 8.60 0.70
N LEU A 268 4.85 9.01 0.92
CA LEU A 268 5.27 9.67 2.14
C LEU A 268 4.77 11.13 2.11
N SER A 269 3.99 11.50 3.10
CA SER A 269 3.42 12.85 3.26
C SER A 269 3.56 13.31 4.71
N ILE A 270 3.63 14.64 4.91
CA ILE A 270 3.74 15.25 6.24
C ILE A 270 2.42 15.94 6.55
N PRO A 271 1.68 15.53 7.60
CA PRO A 271 0.47 16.22 8.04
C PRO A 271 0.72 17.69 8.36
N LYS A 272 -0.30 18.51 8.15
CA LYS A 272 -0.21 19.96 8.44
C LYS A 272 -0.01 20.24 9.93
N ASP A 273 -0.48 19.36 10.78
CA ASP A 273 -0.40 19.41 12.24
C ASP A 273 0.77 18.64 12.84
N ALA A 274 1.73 18.19 12.00
CA ALA A 274 2.94 17.52 12.46
C ALA A 274 3.74 18.40 13.43
N SER A 275 4.16 17.80 14.53
CA SER A 275 4.89 18.50 15.59
C SER A 275 6.41 18.47 15.40
N HIS A 276 6.93 17.47 14.63
CA HIS A 276 8.36 17.23 14.45
C HIS A 276 8.71 17.26 12.96
N VAL A 277 8.49 18.44 12.31
CA VAL A 277 8.60 18.60 10.86
C VAL A 277 10.02 18.36 10.33
N ASP A 278 11.05 18.75 11.10
CA ASP A 278 12.44 18.52 10.71
C ASP A 278 12.82 17.05 10.77
N GLU A 279 12.38 16.34 11.81
CA GLU A 279 12.55 14.91 11.96
C GLU A 279 11.76 14.14 10.90
N ALA A 280 10.56 14.61 10.53
CA ALA A 280 9.77 14.04 9.45
C ALA A 280 10.52 14.12 8.11
N HIS A 281 11.08 15.28 7.77
CA HIS A 281 11.90 15.42 6.56
C HIS A 281 13.15 14.56 6.60
N ALA A 282 13.81 14.44 7.76
CA ALA A 282 14.97 13.58 7.92
C ALA A 282 14.61 12.10 7.70
N PHE A 283 13.45 11.66 8.19
CA PHE A 283 12.97 10.29 7.99
C PHE A 283 12.58 10.04 6.52
N VAL A 284 11.87 10.97 5.89
CA VAL A 284 11.53 10.89 4.46
C VAL A 284 12.80 10.83 3.60
N ASP A 285 13.77 11.73 3.85
CA ASP A 285 15.04 11.75 3.11
C ASP A 285 15.85 10.46 3.29
N TYR A 286 15.83 9.89 4.50
CA TYR A 286 16.47 8.60 4.79
C TYR A 286 15.85 7.46 3.99
N LEU A 287 14.52 7.39 3.90
CA LEU A 287 13.82 6.38 3.11
C LEU A 287 14.07 6.52 1.60
N LEU A 288 14.45 7.71 1.13
CA LEU A 288 14.83 7.97 -0.25
C LEU A 288 16.29 7.59 -0.59
N ARG A 289 17.08 7.11 0.36
CA ARG A 289 18.40 6.55 0.06
C ARG A 289 18.23 5.25 -0.73
N PRO A 290 19.00 5.05 -1.81
CA PRO A 290 18.84 3.89 -2.68
C PRO A 290 18.91 2.53 -1.97
N GLU A 291 19.89 2.39 -1.10
CA GLU A 291 20.11 1.17 -0.31
C GLU A 291 19.00 0.94 0.72
N VAL A 292 18.42 1.99 1.28
CA VAL A 292 17.31 1.91 2.24
C VAL A 292 16.00 1.52 1.53
N ALA A 293 15.72 2.16 0.40
CA ALA A 293 14.57 1.80 -0.43
C ALA A 293 14.64 0.34 -0.90
N ALA A 294 15.84 -0.14 -1.28
CA ALA A 294 16.05 -1.53 -1.67
C ALA A 294 15.85 -2.51 -0.50
N LYS A 295 16.35 -2.20 0.71
CA LYS A 295 16.11 -3.04 1.91
C LYS A 295 14.62 -3.25 2.13
N ASN A 296 13.84 -2.18 2.06
CA ASN A 296 12.39 -2.27 2.20
C ASN A 296 11.78 -3.17 1.11
N SER A 297 12.07 -2.93 -0.18
CA SER A 297 11.54 -3.76 -1.26
C SER A 297 11.92 -5.24 -1.14
N ASN A 298 13.16 -5.55 -0.74
CA ASN A 298 13.63 -6.92 -0.56
C ASN A 298 12.88 -7.66 0.55
N LEU A 299 12.46 -6.95 1.62
CA LEU A 299 11.71 -7.57 2.70
C LEU A 299 10.22 -7.65 2.39
N VAL A 300 9.60 -6.51 2.02
CA VAL A 300 8.14 -6.39 1.90
C VAL A 300 7.60 -6.75 0.51
N ALA A 301 8.50 -7.04 -0.44
CA ALA A 301 8.18 -7.50 -1.80
C ALA A 301 7.27 -6.56 -2.61
N TYR A 302 7.36 -5.26 -2.35
CA TYR A 302 6.75 -4.22 -3.17
C TYR A 302 7.80 -3.48 -4.00
N ALA A 303 7.42 -3.04 -5.19
CA ALA A 303 8.23 -2.12 -5.96
C ALA A 303 8.27 -0.75 -5.28
N ASN A 304 9.40 -0.05 -5.37
CA ASN A 304 9.56 1.29 -4.81
C ASN A 304 9.72 2.36 -5.91
N GLY A 305 9.53 3.61 -5.52
CA GLY A 305 9.64 4.76 -6.41
C GLY A 305 11.05 5.32 -6.59
N ASN A 306 12.10 4.58 -6.22
CA ASN A 306 13.50 5.03 -6.25
C ASN A 306 14.27 4.27 -7.35
N LEU A 307 14.53 4.94 -8.49
CA LEU A 307 15.22 4.31 -9.61
C LEU A 307 16.64 3.87 -9.25
N ALA A 308 17.34 4.66 -8.44
CA ALA A 308 18.71 4.36 -8.05
C ALA A 308 18.83 3.14 -7.13
N SER A 309 17.71 2.70 -6.52
CA SER A 309 17.67 1.52 -5.66
C SER A 309 17.80 0.20 -6.41
N GLN A 310 17.46 0.16 -7.71
CA GLN A 310 17.39 -1.09 -8.48
C GLN A 310 18.69 -1.91 -8.44
N LYS A 311 19.86 -1.25 -8.37
CA LYS A 311 21.16 -1.92 -8.25
C LYS A 311 21.41 -2.60 -6.91
N PHE A 312 20.58 -2.31 -5.89
CA PHE A 312 20.69 -2.89 -4.55
C PHE A 312 19.53 -3.85 -4.25
N ILE A 313 18.51 -3.92 -5.14
CA ILE A 313 17.41 -4.85 -5.00
C ILE A 313 17.88 -6.25 -5.36
N ASP A 314 17.50 -7.24 -4.56
CA ASP A 314 17.79 -8.64 -4.82
C ASP A 314 17.25 -9.04 -6.19
N LYS A 315 18.07 -9.79 -6.94
CA LYS A 315 17.70 -10.19 -8.31
C LYS A 315 16.37 -10.95 -8.34
N ALA A 316 16.08 -11.78 -7.35
CA ALA A 316 14.83 -12.51 -7.26
C ALA A 316 13.60 -11.60 -7.14
N VAL A 317 13.74 -10.44 -6.48
CA VAL A 317 12.68 -9.43 -6.34
C VAL A 317 12.56 -8.62 -7.62
N LEU A 318 13.69 -8.19 -8.19
CA LEU A 318 13.70 -7.35 -9.40
C LEU A 318 13.19 -8.10 -10.65
N ASP A 319 13.48 -9.39 -10.75
CA ASP A 319 13.05 -10.24 -11.88
C ASP A 319 11.61 -10.74 -11.73
N ASP A 320 11.00 -10.63 -10.54
CA ASP A 320 9.62 -11.08 -10.30
C ASP A 320 8.62 -10.12 -10.96
N LYS A 321 7.90 -10.65 -11.97
CA LYS A 321 6.92 -9.88 -12.77
C LYS A 321 5.65 -9.51 -11.98
N GLY A 322 5.41 -10.14 -10.86
CA GLY A 322 4.36 -9.74 -9.92
C GLY A 322 4.73 -8.50 -9.11
N ILE A 323 6.04 -8.20 -8.97
CA ILE A 323 6.57 -7.03 -8.25
C ILE A 323 6.97 -5.93 -9.24
N TYR A 324 7.79 -6.28 -10.24
CA TYR A 324 8.26 -5.39 -11.31
C TYR A 324 7.75 -5.91 -12.66
N PRO A 325 6.49 -5.58 -13.05
CA PRO A 325 5.90 -6.00 -14.31
C PRO A 325 6.72 -5.55 -15.52
N ASP A 326 6.67 -6.34 -16.60
CA ASP A 326 7.27 -5.92 -17.86
C ASP A 326 6.47 -4.80 -18.56
N ALA A 327 7.07 -4.20 -19.59
CA ALA A 327 6.47 -3.07 -20.31
C ALA A 327 5.06 -3.40 -20.85
N ALA A 328 4.87 -4.58 -21.42
CA ALA A 328 3.58 -5.00 -21.97
C ALA A 328 2.49 -5.13 -20.89
N THR A 329 2.86 -5.56 -19.70
CA THR A 329 1.95 -5.58 -18.53
C THR A 329 1.69 -4.17 -18.03
N MET A 330 2.74 -3.34 -17.90
CA MET A 330 2.62 -1.94 -17.46
C MET A 330 1.68 -1.11 -18.34
N ASP A 331 1.62 -1.39 -19.66
CA ASP A 331 0.72 -0.71 -20.60
C ASP A 331 -0.76 -1.05 -20.39
N ARG A 332 -1.05 -2.19 -19.75
CA ARG A 332 -2.42 -2.61 -19.43
C ARG A 332 -2.89 -2.19 -18.02
N LEU A 333 -1.97 -1.67 -17.20
CA LEU A 333 -2.33 -1.20 -15.87
C LEU A 333 -3.06 0.13 -15.94
N TYR A 334 -4.11 0.25 -15.14
CA TYR A 334 -4.85 1.50 -14.99
C TYR A 334 -4.68 2.05 -13.56
N THR A 335 -4.90 3.35 -13.42
CA THR A 335 -4.92 4.03 -12.13
C THR A 335 -6.31 4.53 -11.83
N VAL A 336 -6.64 4.65 -10.54
CA VAL A 336 -7.91 5.22 -10.10
C VAL A 336 -7.68 6.62 -9.53
N SER A 337 -8.68 7.48 -9.70
CA SER A 337 -8.70 8.86 -9.17
C SER A 337 -9.74 8.97 -8.06
N ALA A 338 -9.59 10.00 -7.24
CA ALA A 338 -10.58 10.31 -6.21
C ALA A 338 -11.96 10.53 -6.85
N ARG A 339 -12.97 9.85 -6.34
CA ARG A 339 -14.36 10.09 -6.73
C ARG A 339 -14.87 11.42 -6.16
N ASP A 340 -15.84 12.03 -6.84
CA ASP A 340 -16.57 13.13 -6.22
C ASP A 340 -17.37 12.64 -4.98
N GLN A 341 -17.70 13.57 -4.09
CA GLN A 341 -18.33 13.25 -2.81
C GLN A 341 -19.69 12.51 -2.96
N LYS A 342 -20.46 12.80 -4.01
CA LYS A 342 -21.75 12.15 -4.27
C LYS A 342 -21.54 10.69 -4.70
N SER A 343 -20.64 10.47 -5.64
CA SER A 343 -20.28 9.15 -6.15
C SER A 343 -19.60 8.29 -5.07
N GLN A 344 -18.72 8.88 -4.25
CA GLN A 344 -18.11 8.17 -3.12
C GLN A 344 -19.17 7.68 -2.11
N ARG A 345 -20.12 8.53 -1.73
CA ARG A 345 -21.22 8.11 -0.85
C ARG A 345 -22.10 7.01 -1.47
N PHE A 346 -22.30 7.06 -2.80
CA PHE A 346 -23.05 6.04 -3.51
C PHE A 346 -22.30 4.70 -3.49
N VAL A 347 -21.01 4.69 -3.83
CA VAL A 347 -20.16 3.50 -3.79
C VAL A 347 -20.08 2.92 -2.38
N ASN A 348 -19.93 3.74 -1.34
CA ASN A 348 -19.90 3.25 0.05
C ASN A 348 -21.18 2.53 0.46
N ARG A 349 -22.37 3.02 0.02
CA ARG A 349 -23.64 2.32 0.26
C ARG A 349 -23.73 0.99 -0.49
N LEU A 350 -23.35 0.97 -1.76
CA LEU A 350 -23.30 -0.27 -2.56
C LEU A 350 -22.33 -1.28 -1.94
N TRP A 351 -21.15 -0.83 -1.53
CA TRP A 351 -20.13 -1.68 -0.89
C TRP A 351 -20.63 -2.31 0.41
N THR A 352 -21.29 -1.51 1.26
CA THR A 352 -21.89 -2.02 2.48
C THR A 352 -22.94 -3.09 2.18
N LYS A 353 -23.81 -2.86 1.20
CA LYS A 353 -24.83 -3.84 0.75
C LYS A 353 -24.17 -5.13 0.24
N ILE A 354 -23.15 -5.02 -0.60
CA ILE A 354 -22.41 -6.18 -1.13
C ILE A 354 -21.82 -7.00 0.01
N LYS A 355 -21.10 -6.38 0.94
CA LYS A 355 -20.46 -7.10 2.05
C LYS A 355 -21.46 -7.80 2.96
N THR A 356 -22.52 -7.13 3.32
CA THR A 356 -23.54 -7.66 4.26
C THR A 356 -24.54 -8.58 3.61
N GLY A 357 -24.69 -8.54 2.29
CA GLY A 357 -25.73 -9.28 1.55
C GLY A 357 -27.16 -8.77 1.80
N ARG A 358 -27.30 -7.51 2.29
CA ARG A 358 -28.59 -6.89 2.67
C ARG A 358 -28.75 -5.50 2.07
#